data_0a1a977b8e68f0ea6a64aa6b599d64cc
#
_entry.id   0a1a977b8e68f0ea6a64aa6b599d64cc
#
_cell.length_a   1.000
_cell.length_b   1.000
_cell.length_c   1.000
_cell.angle_alpha   90.00
_cell.angle_beta   90.00
_cell.angle_gamma   90.00
#
_symmetry.space_group_name_H-M   'P 1'
#
loop_
_entity.id
_entity.type
_entity.pdbx_description
1 polymer ?
#
loop_
_entity_poly.entity_id
_entity_poly.type
_entity_poly.pdbx_seq_one_letter_code
_entity_poly.pdbx_strand_id
1 'polypeptide(L)'
;MASVLACVSIGQAGERTPLGESLKDIEPADHWIYDDWPAAVAEAKKTGKPILAVLRCVPCPPGKDLDLKVMQPGDELAELEKQFVCVRIIQTNHLDLKLFQYDYDMSWAAMFLNADGTIYGRYGTRNASGPGSDSILSAAAFTKAAERALDFHTGLKADHSRKRGKTPQYATPTEIPGLTDRPTSANVRQECIHCHMVKEFTLRAKWEAGKLTKEDLYVYPMPRNIGLTMEIDNDLMVKAVEPGSSADKGGIQVGDELAWLEGDMLTSTADIQWVLNSAPNEGRLPGAVRRNGKLVSVLLPLGGDWKKSDIGWRASSWYGLRQGVKFEPLPAEEKKKRGIGEDELALVVKGLFGKGGPKVQAAGIRQNDVIVAVDGKTGAMTESEFLVDLRLNHGPKDSVKFTILRGDQRQDLTVPLW
;
A
#
# COMPACT_ATOMS: atom_id res chain seq x y z
N MET A 1 0.80 11.68 -49.21
CA MET A 1 1.02 11.55 -47.74
C MET A 1 -0.28 11.90 -47.05
N ALA A 2 -1.07 10.91 -46.69
CA ALA A 2 -2.33 11.10 -45.98
C ALA A 2 -2.07 11.01 -44.48
N SER A 3 -2.22 12.13 -43.77
CA SER A 3 -2.18 12.19 -42.32
C SER A 3 -3.44 11.49 -41.79
N VAL A 4 -3.22 10.32 -41.17
CA VAL A 4 -4.27 9.68 -40.37
C VAL A 4 -4.33 10.47 -39.05
N LEU A 5 -5.29 11.37 -38.92
CA LEU A 5 -5.71 11.90 -37.63
C LEU A 5 -6.39 10.75 -36.89
N ALA A 6 -5.69 10.20 -35.87
CA ALA A 6 -6.34 9.38 -34.88
C ALA A 6 -7.30 10.27 -34.08
N CYS A 7 -8.60 10.15 -34.33
CA CYS A 7 -9.60 10.68 -33.43
C CYS A 7 -9.48 9.94 -32.09
N VAL A 8 -8.85 10.58 -31.12
CA VAL A 8 -8.98 10.20 -29.71
C VAL A 8 -10.42 10.57 -29.35
N SER A 9 -11.29 9.59 -29.24
CA SER A 9 -12.62 9.77 -28.69
C SER A 9 -12.46 10.19 -27.22
N ILE A 10 -12.79 11.43 -26.91
CA ILE A 10 -12.88 11.92 -25.53
C ILE A 10 -14.06 11.15 -24.92
N GLY A 11 -13.79 10.24 -23.99
CA GLY A 11 -14.82 9.50 -23.26
C GLY A 11 -15.79 10.47 -22.59
N GLN A 12 -17.08 10.22 -22.74
CA GLN A 12 -18.10 11.00 -22.06
C GLN A 12 -18.15 10.58 -20.59
N ALA A 13 -18.39 11.53 -19.67
CA ALA A 13 -18.60 11.23 -18.26
C ALA A 13 -19.73 10.19 -18.11
N GLY A 14 -19.52 9.17 -17.27
CA GLY A 14 -20.46 8.09 -17.01
C GLY A 14 -20.37 6.89 -17.97
N GLU A 15 -19.67 7.00 -19.12
CA GLU A 15 -19.51 5.89 -20.04
C GLU A 15 -18.42 4.91 -19.58
N ARG A 16 -18.77 3.63 -19.43
CA ARG A 16 -17.83 2.58 -19.00
C ARG A 16 -16.94 2.12 -20.15
N THR A 17 -15.68 1.80 -19.83
CA THR A 17 -14.81 1.08 -20.78
C THR A 17 -15.27 -0.38 -20.94
N PRO A 18 -14.92 -1.06 -22.05
CA PRO A 18 -15.19 -2.49 -22.22
C PRO A 18 -14.69 -3.35 -21.04
N LEU A 19 -13.56 -2.98 -20.43
CA LEU A 19 -13.06 -3.63 -19.22
C LEU A 19 -14.01 -3.40 -18.04
N GLY A 20 -14.45 -2.17 -17.80
CA GLY A 20 -15.39 -1.84 -16.72
C GLY A 20 -16.71 -2.58 -16.84
N GLU A 21 -17.25 -2.70 -18.05
CA GLU A 21 -18.45 -3.49 -18.33
C GLU A 21 -18.23 -4.98 -18.04
N SER A 22 -17.11 -5.55 -18.50
CA SER A 22 -16.77 -6.97 -18.28
C SER A 22 -16.57 -7.29 -16.81
N LEU A 23 -16.13 -6.33 -16.01
CA LEU A 23 -15.94 -6.44 -14.56
C LEU A 23 -17.19 -6.11 -13.76
N LYS A 24 -18.24 -5.60 -14.41
CA LYS A 24 -19.49 -5.14 -13.79
C LYS A 24 -19.24 -4.09 -12.70
N ASP A 25 -18.37 -3.13 -13.00
CA ASP A 25 -18.09 -2.02 -12.10
C ASP A 25 -19.22 -0.98 -12.18
N ILE A 26 -20.11 -1.02 -11.21
CA ILE A 26 -21.37 -0.25 -11.17
C ILE A 26 -21.33 0.95 -10.22
N GLU A 27 -20.26 1.09 -9.44
CA GLU A 27 -20.21 1.99 -8.29
C GLU A 27 -20.06 3.50 -8.63
N PRO A 28 -19.34 3.96 -9.69
CA PRO A 28 -19.17 5.38 -9.89
C PRO A 28 -20.45 6.05 -10.40
N ALA A 29 -20.72 7.24 -9.87
CA ALA A 29 -21.82 8.07 -10.34
C ALA A 29 -21.59 8.59 -11.79
N ASP A 30 -22.64 8.99 -12.46
CA ASP A 30 -22.60 9.37 -13.88
C ASP A 30 -21.71 10.58 -14.21
N HIS A 31 -21.33 11.39 -13.20
CA HIS A 31 -20.44 12.53 -13.40
C HIS A 31 -18.94 12.16 -13.37
N TRP A 32 -18.58 10.92 -13.05
CA TRP A 32 -17.21 10.47 -13.04
C TRP A 32 -16.70 10.16 -14.46
N ILE A 33 -15.48 10.65 -14.77
CA ILE A 33 -14.72 10.21 -15.93
C ILE A 33 -14.19 8.80 -15.63
N TYR A 34 -14.39 7.87 -16.56
CA TYR A 34 -14.10 6.47 -16.32
C TYR A 34 -12.88 6.00 -17.12
N ASP A 35 -11.82 5.62 -16.43
CA ASP A 35 -10.56 5.04 -16.95
C ASP A 35 -9.88 5.89 -18.06
N ASP A 36 -10.11 7.22 -18.05
CA ASP A 36 -9.55 8.16 -19.01
C ASP A 36 -8.87 9.35 -18.30
N TRP A 37 -7.60 9.15 -17.94
CA TRP A 37 -6.78 10.18 -17.30
C TRP A 37 -6.57 11.43 -18.20
N PRO A 38 -6.27 11.31 -19.51
CA PRO A 38 -6.15 12.46 -20.39
C PRO A 38 -7.41 13.34 -20.43
N ALA A 39 -8.61 12.74 -20.45
CA ALA A 39 -9.87 13.47 -20.40
C ALA A 39 -10.04 14.22 -19.08
N ALA A 40 -9.67 13.58 -17.95
CA ALA A 40 -9.71 14.23 -16.64
C ALA A 40 -8.79 15.46 -16.58
N VAL A 41 -7.57 15.35 -17.10
CA VAL A 41 -6.61 16.48 -17.18
C VAL A 41 -7.15 17.61 -18.08
N ALA A 42 -7.76 17.27 -19.22
CA ALA A 42 -8.34 18.26 -20.13
C ALA A 42 -9.50 19.02 -19.46
N GLU A 43 -10.40 18.30 -18.79
CA GLU A 43 -11.52 18.93 -18.06
C GLU A 43 -11.05 19.77 -16.87
N ALA A 44 -10.04 19.32 -16.13
CA ALA A 44 -9.45 20.07 -15.04
C ALA A 44 -8.79 21.38 -15.52
N LYS A 45 -8.09 21.37 -16.65
CA LYS A 45 -7.54 22.58 -17.29
C LYS A 45 -8.63 23.55 -17.71
N LYS A 46 -9.74 23.05 -18.24
CA LYS A 46 -10.88 23.85 -18.71
C LYS A 46 -11.62 24.50 -17.54
N THR A 47 -11.84 23.76 -16.46
CA THR A 47 -12.65 24.19 -15.31
C THR A 47 -11.86 24.87 -14.22
N GLY A 48 -10.53 24.69 -14.19
CA GLY A 48 -9.67 25.15 -13.09
C GLY A 48 -9.84 24.36 -11.81
N LYS A 49 -10.57 23.24 -11.81
CA LYS A 49 -10.78 22.37 -10.65
C LYS A 49 -9.60 21.42 -10.45
N PRO A 50 -9.31 21.01 -9.20
CA PRO A 50 -8.40 19.90 -8.94
C PRO A 50 -9.02 18.57 -9.36
N ILE A 51 -8.19 17.53 -9.47
CA ILE A 51 -8.61 16.19 -9.86
C ILE A 51 -8.67 15.30 -8.63
N LEU A 52 -9.76 14.58 -8.44
CA LEU A 52 -9.89 13.43 -7.55
C LEU A 52 -9.75 12.16 -8.40
N ALA A 53 -8.60 11.50 -8.31
CA ALA A 53 -8.36 10.24 -9.00
C ALA A 53 -8.50 9.07 -8.01
N VAL A 54 -9.49 8.19 -8.24
CA VAL A 54 -9.68 6.96 -7.47
C VAL A 54 -9.16 5.77 -8.25
N LEU A 55 -8.08 5.17 -7.76
CA LEU A 55 -7.48 3.95 -8.31
C LEU A 55 -8.12 2.75 -7.61
N ARG A 56 -8.81 1.91 -8.39
CA ARG A 56 -9.65 0.85 -7.87
C ARG A 56 -9.43 -0.48 -8.60
N CYS A 57 -8.88 -1.45 -7.92
CA CYS A 57 -8.81 -2.82 -8.46
C CYS A 57 -10.20 -3.50 -8.34
N VAL A 58 -11.01 -3.46 -9.41
CA VAL A 58 -12.39 -3.98 -9.40
C VAL A 58 -12.48 -5.46 -9.03
N PRO A 59 -11.60 -6.36 -9.53
CA PRO A 59 -11.64 -7.77 -9.15
C PRO A 59 -11.23 -8.07 -7.69
N CYS A 60 -10.72 -7.07 -6.95
CA CYS A 60 -10.16 -7.26 -5.61
C CYS A 60 -11.24 -7.01 -4.54
N PRO A 61 -11.67 -8.03 -3.76
CA PRO A 61 -12.73 -7.86 -2.76
C PRO A 61 -12.47 -6.74 -1.74
N PRO A 62 -11.26 -6.59 -1.15
CA PRO A 62 -11.00 -5.50 -0.20
C PRO A 62 -11.22 -4.11 -0.78
N GLY A 63 -10.97 -3.92 -2.09
CA GLY A 63 -11.22 -2.66 -2.75
C GLY A 63 -12.70 -2.32 -2.84
N LYS A 64 -13.58 -3.30 -2.98
CA LYS A 64 -15.03 -3.09 -2.99
C LYS A 64 -15.51 -2.59 -1.61
N ASP A 65 -15.05 -3.22 -0.55
CA ASP A 65 -15.44 -2.84 0.81
C ASP A 65 -14.99 -1.41 1.14
N LEU A 66 -13.78 -1.02 0.70
CA LEU A 66 -13.27 0.34 0.86
C LEU A 66 -14.04 1.36 0.01
N ASP A 67 -14.37 1.03 -1.22
CA ASP A 67 -15.19 1.85 -2.12
C ASP A 67 -16.54 2.16 -1.45
N LEU A 68 -17.22 1.13 -0.98
CA LEU A 68 -18.50 1.29 -0.27
C LEU A 68 -18.36 2.08 1.03
N LYS A 69 -17.31 1.82 1.81
CA LYS A 69 -17.11 2.45 3.12
C LYS A 69 -16.73 3.92 3.02
N VAL A 70 -15.92 4.29 2.02
CA VAL A 70 -15.33 5.62 1.90
C VAL A 70 -16.10 6.51 0.94
N MET A 71 -16.60 5.91 -0.17
CA MET A 71 -17.24 6.64 -1.27
C MET A 71 -18.77 6.52 -1.23
N GLN A 72 -19.37 5.99 -0.16
CA GLN A 72 -20.83 5.98 -0.06
C GLN A 72 -21.35 7.42 -0.06
N PRO A 73 -22.28 7.77 -0.97
CA PRO A 73 -22.76 9.12 -1.11
C PRO A 73 -23.60 9.51 0.11
N GLY A 74 -22.99 10.28 1.00
CA GLY A 74 -23.75 11.20 1.82
C GLY A 74 -23.80 12.54 1.08
N ASP A 75 -24.80 13.37 1.38
CA ASP A 75 -24.98 14.67 0.71
C ASP A 75 -23.70 15.53 0.76
N GLU A 76 -22.96 15.47 1.87
CA GLU A 76 -21.71 16.21 2.08
C GLU A 76 -20.61 15.80 1.09
N LEU A 77 -20.39 14.49 0.89
CA LEU A 77 -19.41 13.99 -0.08
C LEU A 77 -19.82 14.31 -1.51
N ALA A 78 -21.10 14.17 -1.84
CA ALA A 78 -21.61 14.49 -3.17
C ALA A 78 -21.43 15.99 -3.53
N GLU A 79 -21.61 16.89 -2.57
CA GLU A 79 -21.35 18.32 -2.78
C GLU A 79 -19.84 18.61 -2.91
N LEU A 80 -19.01 17.89 -2.15
CA LEU A 80 -17.56 18.03 -2.21
C LEU A 80 -17.00 17.55 -3.56
N GLU A 81 -17.48 16.42 -4.07
CA GLU A 81 -17.09 15.88 -5.38
C GLU A 81 -17.33 16.89 -6.52
N LYS A 82 -18.36 17.73 -6.45
CA LYS A 82 -18.63 18.78 -7.45
C LYS A 82 -17.49 19.82 -7.55
N GLN A 83 -16.64 19.91 -6.55
CA GLN A 83 -15.49 20.83 -6.54
C GLN A 83 -14.26 20.22 -7.21
N PHE A 84 -14.30 18.93 -7.57
CA PHE A 84 -13.25 18.21 -8.27
C PHE A 84 -13.68 17.83 -9.70
N VAL A 85 -12.71 17.49 -10.52
CA VAL A 85 -12.88 16.60 -11.66
C VAL A 85 -12.61 15.19 -11.16
N CYS A 86 -13.65 14.36 -11.08
CA CYS A 86 -13.56 13.00 -10.56
C CYS A 86 -13.23 12.02 -11.67
N VAL A 87 -12.17 11.21 -11.49
CA VAL A 87 -11.78 10.15 -12.42
C VAL A 87 -11.58 8.84 -11.69
N ARG A 88 -12.14 7.75 -12.22
CA ARG A 88 -11.98 6.40 -11.72
C ARG A 88 -11.07 5.61 -12.64
N ILE A 89 -9.98 5.11 -12.09
CA ILE A 89 -8.95 4.32 -12.79
C ILE A 89 -9.02 2.88 -12.27
N ILE A 90 -9.31 1.93 -13.18
CA ILE A 90 -9.58 0.53 -12.79
C ILE A 90 -8.47 -0.45 -13.14
N GLN A 91 -7.42 0.02 -13.80
CA GLN A 91 -6.26 -0.76 -14.18
C GLN A 91 -4.99 0.10 -14.17
N THR A 92 -3.82 -0.55 -14.14
CA THR A 92 -2.54 0.16 -14.14
C THR A 92 -1.76 0.05 -15.44
N ASN A 93 -2.29 -0.60 -16.48
CA ASN A 93 -1.58 -0.91 -17.71
C ASN A 93 -0.92 0.31 -18.36
N HIS A 94 -1.55 1.46 -18.29
CA HIS A 94 -1.11 2.71 -18.91
C HIS A 94 -0.73 3.80 -17.92
N LEU A 95 -0.66 3.49 -16.60
CA LEU A 95 -0.34 4.50 -15.59
C LEU A 95 1.09 5.02 -15.71
N ASP A 96 1.24 6.32 -15.61
CA ASP A 96 2.53 6.96 -15.35
C ASP A 96 2.91 6.74 -13.88
N LEU A 97 3.88 5.83 -13.64
CA LEU A 97 4.37 5.50 -12.31
C LEU A 97 5.13 6.66 -11.64
N LYS A 98 5.53 7.68 -12.41
CA LYS A 98 6.14 8.89 -11.88
C LYS A 98 5.10 9.83 -11.27
N LEU A 99 3.87 9.80 -11.79
CA LEU A 99 2.77 10.63 -11.31
C LEU A 99 1.98 9.90 -10.21
N PHE A 100 1.54 8.67 -10.49
CA PHE A 100 0.70 7.92 -9.57
C PHE A 100 1.55 7.16 -8.54
N GLN A 101 2.03 7.89 -7.54
CA GLN A 101 2.88 7.35 -6.48
C GLN A 101 2.08 7.15 -5.19
N TYR A 102 1.72 5.91 -4.92
CA TYR A 102 1.00 5.44 -3.74
C TYR A 102 1.46 4.02 -3.37
N ASP A 103 0.92 3.45 -2.32
CA ASP A 103 1.20 2.06 -1.94
C ASP A 103 0.47 1.09 -2.88
N TYR A 104 1.16 0.57 -3.87
CA TYR A 104 0.60 -0.34 -4.88
C TYR A 104 0.10 -1.68 -4.33
N ASP A 105 0.39 -2.04 -3.10
CA ASP A 105 -0.24 -3.19 -2.44
C ASP A 105 -1.70 -2.92 -2.04
N MET A 106 -2.12 -1.64 -2.07
CA MET A 106 -3.51 -1.27 -1.88
C MET A 106 -4.34 -1.64 -3.10
N SER A 107 -5.55 -2.16 -2.88
CA SER A 107 -6.54 -2.43 -3.93
C SER A 107 -7.48 -1.25 -4.20
N TRP A 108 -7.35 -0.19 -3.41
CA TRP A 108 -8.05 1.07 -3.51
C TRP A 108 -7.18 2.19 -2.96
N ALA A 109 -7.09 3.30 -3.69
CA ALA A 109 -6.42 4.53 -3.24
C ALA A 109 -7.04 5.74 -3.94
N ALA A 110 -7.11 6.86 -3.26
CA ALA A 110 -7.46 8.14 -3.86
C ALA A 110 -6.25 9.07 -3.88
N MET A 111 -6.11 9.85 -4.94
CA MET A 111 -5.11 10.89 -5.08
C MET A 111 -5.79 12.21 -5.47
N PHE A 112 -5.35 13.28 -4.82
CA PHE A 112 -5.77 14.64 -5.13
C PHE A 112 -4.65 15.34 -5.90
N LEU A 113 -4.94 15.80 -7.12
CA LEU A 113 -3.93 16.33 -8.03
C LEU A 113 -4.37 17.64 -8.68
N ASN A 114 -3.40 18.41 -9.16
CA ASN A 114 -3.66 19.47 -10.11
C ASN A 114 -3.52 18.97 -11.55
N ALA A 115 -4.06 19.69 -12.50
CA ALA A 115 -3.96 19.39 -13.92
C ALA A 115 -2.53 19.40 -14.49
N ASP A 116 -1.56 20.00 -13.78
CA ASP A 116 -0.12 20.01 -14.12
C ASP A 116 0.66 18.83 -13.51
N GLY A 117 -0.03 17.92 -12.79
CA GLY A 117 0.56 16.78 -12.11
C GLY A 117 1.07 17.07 -10.70
N THR A 118 0.85 18.26 -10.14
CA THR A 118 1.13 18.53 -8.72
C THR A 118 0.21 17.67 -7.86
N ILE A 119 0.79 16.91 -6.90
CA ILE A 119 0.04 16.07 -5.98
C ILE A 119 -0.26 16.88 -4.72
N TYR A 120 -1.53 17.07 -4.41
CA TYR A 120 -1.97 17.73 -3.17
C TYR A 120 -2.03 16.76 -2.00
N GLY A 121 -2.38 15.52 -2.25
CA GLY A 121 -2.44 14.50 -1.21
C GLY A 121 -2.90 13.14 -1.71
N ARG A 122 -2.93 12.19 -0.78
CA ARG A 122 -3.33 10.79 -0.98
C ARG A 122 -4.31 10.38 0.11
N TYR A 123 -5.15 9.40 -0.18
CA TYR A 123 -5.99 8.75 0.82
C TYR A 123 -6.08 7.26 0.51
N GLY A 124 -6.10 6.44 1.55
CA GLY A 124 -6.16 4.99 1.45
C GLY A 124 -4.94 4.33 2.08
N THR A 125 -5.19 3.52 3.08
CA THR A 125 -4.15 2.78 3.81
C THR A 125 -4.72 1.49 4.39
N ARG A 126 -3.84 0.64 4.86
CA ARG A 126 -4.18 -0.61 5.53
C ARG A 126 -3.16 -0.89 6.62
N ASN A 127 -3.60 -1.39 7.78
CA ASN A 127 -2.74 -1.51 8.95
C ASN A 127 -2.26 -2.93 9.27
N ALA A 128 -2.95 -3.97 8.77
CA ALA A 128 -2.66 -5.36 9.12
C ALA A 128 -3.30 -6.36 8.15
N SER A 129 -3.12 -7.65 8.41
CA SER A 129 -3.83 -8.75 7.75
C SER A 129 -5.15 -9.07 8.45
N GLY A 130 -6.14 -9.55 7.70
CA GLY A 130 -7.38 -10.09 8.22
C GLY A 130 -8.51 -9.06 8.42
N PRO A 131 -9.60 -9.47 9.09
CA PRO A 131 -10.75 -8.62 9.34
C PRO A 131 -10.39 -7.35 10.12
N GLY A 132 -10.95 -6.22 9.72
CA GLY A 132 -10.68 -4.93 10.36
C GLY A 132 -9.34 -4.28 9.99
N SER A 133 -8.62 -4.82 9.02
CA SER A 133 -7.35 -4.25 8.54
C SER A 133 -7.48 -2.84 7.95
N ASP A 134 -8.68 -2.45 7.55
CA ASP A 134 -9.09 -1.15 7.02
C ASP A 134 -9.93 -0.34 8.02
N SER A 135 -10.04 -0.79 9.27
CA SER A 135 -10.84 -0.11 10.32
C SER A 135 -10.37 1.31 10.65
N ILE A 136 -9.18 1.68 10.19
CA ILE A 136 -8.60 3.01 10.33
C ILE A 136 -9.05 4.01 9.25
N LEU A 137 -9.88 3.57 8.29
CA LEU A 137 -10.43 4.42 7.23
C LEU A 137 -11.90 4.74 7.50
N SER A 138 -12.31 5.99 7.23
CA SER A 138 -13.68 6.44 7.33
C SER A 138 -14.03 7.44 6.25
N ALA A 139 -15.33 7.58 5.94
CA ALA A 139 -15.83 8.61 5.03
C ALA A 139 -15.52 10.03 5.57
N ALA A 140 -15.63 10.24 6.88
CA ALA A 140 -15.34 11.53 7.50
C ALA A 140 -13.85 11.93 7.34
N ALA A 141 -12.91 11.00 7.50
CA ALA A 141 -11.50 11.27 7.25
C ALA A 141 -11.22 11.52 5.75
N PHE A 142 -11.90 10.81 4.85
CA PHE A 142 -11.80 11.07 3.41
C PHE A 142 -12.29 12.47 3.05
N THR A 143 -13.46 12.88 3.57
CA THR A 143 -14.00 14.24 3.39
C THR A 143 -12.96 15.29 3.84
N LYS A 144 -12.40 15.15 5.04
CA LYS A 144 -11.35 16.06 5.52
C LYS A 144 -10.09 16.06 4.66
N ALA A 145 -9.68 14.91 4.13
CA ALA A 145 -8.54 14.86 3.22
C ALA A 145 -8.82 15.63 1.92
N ALA A 146 -10.03 15.48 1.37
CA ALA A 146 -10.45 16.23 0.19
C ALA A 146 -10.57 17.74 0.45
N GLU A 147 -11.12 18.15 1.60
CA GLU A 147 -11.17 19.56 2.02
C GLU A 147 -9.77 20.18 2.10
N ARG A 148 -8.82 19.48 2.76
CA ARG A 148 -7.41 19.93 2.83
C ARG A 148 -6.78 20.04 1.45
N ALA A 149 -7.11 19.11 0.54
CA ALA A 149 -6.62 19.18 -0.84
C ALA A 149 -7.19 20.40 -1.60
N LEU A 150 -8.44 20.78 -1.35
CA LEU A 150 -9.04 22.02 -1.88
C LEU A 150 -8.38 23.27 -1.31
N ASP A 151 -8.09 23.27 -0.01
CA ASP A 151 -7.37 24.38 0.64
C ASP A 151 -5.97 24.54 0.01
N PHE A 152 -5.28 23.44 -0.27
CA PHE A 152 -4.00 23.49 -0.95
C PHE A 152 -4.13 23.95 -2.40
N HIS A 153 -5.15 23.52 -3.12
CA HIS A 153 -5.40 23.97 -4.48
C HIS A 153 -5.67 25.49 -4.54
N THR A 154 -6.42 26.04 -3.58
CA THR A 154 -6.75 27.46 -3.54
C THR A 154 -5.63 28.32 -2.96
N GLY A 155 -4.94 27.82 -1.91
CA GLY A 155 -3.93 28.56 -1.16
C GLY A 155 -2.53 28.53 -1.79
N LEU A 156 -2.19 27.46 -2.50
CA LEU A 156 -0.86 27.26 -3.10
C LEU A 156 -0.73 27.82 -4.53
N LYS A 157 -1.59 28.72 -4.97
CA LYS A 157 -1.55 29.32 -6.32
C LYS A 157 -0.19 29.95 -6.72
N ALA A 158 0.74 30.08 -5.78
CA ALA A 158 2.03 30.74 -5.99
C ALA A 158 3.27 29.85 -5.82
N ASP A 159 3.19 28.67 -5.18
CA ASP A 159 4.36 27.83 -4.94
C ASP A 159 4.06 26.35 -5.24
N HIS A 160 4.21 25.96 -6.49
CA HIS A 160 4.10 24.57 -6.95
C HIS A 160 5.36 23.74 -6.65
N SER A 161 6.22 24.18 -5.72
CA SER A 161 7.49 23.53 -5.39
C SER A 161 7.36 22.26 -4.55
N ARG A 162 6.17 21.67 -4.47
CA ARG A 162 6.03 20.35 -3.84
C ARG A 162 6.96 19.35 -4.52
N LYS A 163 7.78 18.71 -3.72
CA LYS A 163 8.69 17.66 -4.17
C LYS A 163 7.87 16.64 -4.94
N ARG A 164 8.06 16.62 -6.26
CA ARG A 164 7.60 15.50 -7.06
C ARG A 164 8.26 14.26 -6.48
N GLY A 165 7.51 13.18 -6.34
CA GLY A 165 8.01 11.95 -5.75
C GLY A 165 9.32 11.45 -6.39
N LYS A 166 9.91 10.41 -5.81
CA LYS A 166 11.13 9.78 -6.33
C LYS A 166 10.91 9.34 -7.78
N THR A 167 11.92 9.50 -8.63
CA THR A 167 11.89 8.92 -9.98
C THR A 167 11.79 7.40 -9.84
N PRO A 168 10.71 6.76 -10.32
CA PRO A 168 10.57 5.31 -10.24
C PRO A 168 11.58 4.62 -11.14
N GLN A 169 11.90 3.37 -10.84
CA GLN A 169 12.79 2.55 -11.67
C GLN A 169 12.21 2.32 -13.08
N TYR A 170 10.89 2.23 -13.19
CA TYR A 170 10.16 2.04 -14.43
C TYR A 170 9.16 3.19 -14.60
N ALA A 171 9.01 3.71 -15.82
CA ALA A 171 8.08 4.79 -16.09
C ALA A 171 6.64 4.29 -16.16
N THR A 172 6.44 3.07 -16.69
CA THR A 172 5.14 2.43 -16.83
C THR A 172 5.17 0.98 -16.34
N PRO A 173 4.04 0.40 -15.94
CA PRO A 173 3.96 -1.00 -15.52
C PRO A 173 4.45 -1.99 -16.57
N THR A 174 4.25 -1.70 -17.86
CA THR A 174 4.67 -2.58 -18.97
C THR A 174 6.18 -2.61 -19.21
N GLU A 175 6.95 -1.73 -18.58
CA GLU A 175 8.42 -1.80 -18.57
C GLU A 175 8.97 -2.76 -17.51
N ILE A 176 8.13 -3.19 -16.56
CA ILE A 176 8.55 -4.06 -15.47
C ILE A 176 8.74 -5.49 -16.00
N PRO A 177 9.89 -6.16 -15.76
CA PRO A 177 10.13 -7.55 -16.16
C PRO A 177 8.98 -8.48 -15.72
N GLY A 178 8.47 -9.28 -16.67
CA GLY A 178 7.31 -10.15 -16.46
C GLY A 178 5.94 -9.48 -16.66
N LEU A 179 5.89 -8.16 -16.89
CA LEU A 179 4.72 -7.43 -17.33
C LEU A 179 4.88 -6.83 -18.75
N THR A 180 6.06 -6.96 -19.35
CA THR A 180 6.43 -6.39 -20.66
C THR A 180 5.54 -6.84 -21.82
N ASP A 181 5.03 -8.06 -21.74
CA ASP A 181 4.16 -8.63 -22.79
C ASP A 181 2.67 -8.26 -22.61
N ARG A 182 2.36 -7.51 -21.56
CA ARG A 182 0.99 -7.04 -21.33
C ARG A 182 0.68 -5.83 -22.19
N PRO A 183 -0.52 -5.76 -22.82
CA PRO A 183 -0.89 -4.58 -23.59
C PRO A 183 -0.95 -3.33 -22.70
N THR A 184 -0.58 -2.17 -23.25
CA THR A 184 -0.66 -0.90 -22.53
C THR A 184 -2.11 -0.51 -22.25
N SER A 185 -3.05 -0.91 -23.13
CA SER A 185 -4.49 -0.70 -22.96
C SER A 185 -5.18 -2.05 -22.98
N ALA A 186 -5.50 -2.59 -21.83
CA ALA A 186 -6.22 -3.85 -21.68
C ALA A 186 -7.73 -3.61 -21.64
N ASN A 187 -8.47 -4.34 -22.46
CA ASN A 187 -9.94 -4.27 -22.51
C ASN A 187 -10.60 -5.49 -21.86
N VAL A 188 -9.80 -6.48 -21.43
CA VAL A 188 -10.28 -7.72 -20.83
C VAL A 188 -9.54 -8.03 -19.53
N ARG A 189 -10.23 -8.69 -18.60
CA ARG A 189 -9.74 -8.97 -17.26
C ARG A 189 -8.38 -9.69 -17.23
N GLN A 190 -8.11 -10.59 -18.16
CA GLN A 190 -6.88 -11.39 -18.21
C GLN A 190 -5.64 -10.54 -18.57
N GLU A 191 -5.84 -9.45 -19.26
CA GLU A 191 -4.78 -8.54 -19.70
C GLU A 191 -4.53 -7.39 -18.73
N CYS A 192 -5.47 -7.17 -17.79
CA CYS A 192 -5.38 -6.12 -16.78
C CYS A 192 -4.15 -6.32 -15.88
N ILE A 193 -3.37 -5.27 -15.71
CA ILE A 193 -2.33 -5.20 -14.68
C ILE A 193 -2.98 -4.66 -13.40
N HIS A 194 -3.03 -5.49 -12.36
CA HIS A 194 -3.55 -5.09 -11.05
C HIS A 194 -2.50 -4.21 -10.32
N CYS A 195 -2.96 -3.29 -9.47
CA CYS A 195 -2.07 -2.40 -8.72
C CYS A 195 -0.93 -3.15 -8.01
N HIS A 196 -1.24 -4.21 -7.26
CA HIS A 196 -0.24 -4.98 -6.53
C HIS A 196 0.82 -5.66 -7.43
N MET A 197 0.49 -5.95 -8.71
CA MET A 197 1.45 -6.56 -9.64
C MET A 197 2.61 -5.60 -9.94
N VAL A 198 2.39 -4.30 -9.93
CA VAL A 198 3.46 -3.31 -10.09
C VAL A 198 4.54 -3.52 -9.03
N LYS A 199 4.15 -3.63 -7.76
CA LYS A 199 5.10 -3.86 -6.65
C LYS A 199 5.65 -5.28 -6.66
N GLU A 200 4.78 -6.29 -6.85
CA GLU A 200 5.15 -7.71 -6.87
C GLU A 200 6.25 -7.99 -7.90
N PHE A 201 6.05 -7.58 -9.17
CA PHE A 201 7.00 -7.84 -10.23
C PHE A 201 8.26 -7.00 -10.13
N THR A 202 8.18 -5.78 -9.58
CA THR A 202 9.37 -4.97 -9.25
C THR A 202 10.23 -5.68 -8.20
N LEU A 203 9.62 -6.18 -7.12
CA LEU A 203 10.34 -6.94 -6.09
C LEU A 203 10.92 -8.24 -6.65
N ARG A 204 10.16 -8.91 -7.51
CA ARG A 204 10.61 -10.13 -8.17
C ARG A 204 11.85 -9.88 -9.00
N ALA A 205 11.85 -8.87 -9.86
CA ALA A 205 13.01 -8.52 -10.68
C ALA A 205 14.25 -8.22 -9.82
N LYS A 206 14.09 -7.54 -8.69
CA LYS A 206 15.18 -7.30 -7.73
C LYS A 206 15.67 -8.59 -7.06
N TRP A 207 14.76 -9.47 -6.66
CA TRP A 207 15.09 -10.75 -6.03
C TRP A 207 15.84 -11.65 -6.99
N GLU A 208 15.34 -11.79 -8.23
CA GLU A 208 16.00 -12.59 -9.31
C GLU A 208 17.40 -12.05 -9.66
N ALA A 209 17.60 -10.74 -9.51
CA ALA A 209 18.90 -10.09 -9.71
C ALA A 209 19.82 -10.12 -8.48
N GLY A 210 19.40 -10.69 -7.34
CA GLY A 210 20.14 -10.65 -6.07
C GLY A 210 20.32 -9.24 -5.49
N LYS A 211 19.42 -8.32 -5.81
CA LYS A 211 19.48 -6.89 -5.42
C LYS A 211 18.37 -6.47 -4.45
N LEU A 212 17.62 -7.44 -3.93
CA LEU A 212 16.56 -7.16 -2.97
C LEU A 212 17.15 -6.72 -1.62
N THR A 213 16.61 -5.65 -1.06
CA THR A 213 17.06 -5.12 0.23
C THR A 213 15.92 -5.11 1.26
N LYS A 214 16.27 -4.88 2.52
CA LYS A 214 15.29 -4.75 3.62
C LYS A 214 14.34 -3.56 3.38
N GLU A 215 14.85 -2.47 2.81
CA GLU A 215 14.08 -1.26 2.48
C GLU A 215 13.08 -1.48 1.35
N ASP A 216 13.32 -2.44 0.47
CA ASP A 216 12.36 -2.83 -0.55
C ASP A 216 11.14 -3.57 0.02
N LEU A 217 11.33 -4.25 1.14
CA LEU A 217 10.32 -5.08 1.80
C LEU A 217 9.53 -4.30 2.86
N TYR A 218 10.21 -3.55 3.74
CA TYR A 218 9.58 -2.73 4.75
C TYR A 218 9.24 -1.34 4.18
N VAL A 219 8.14 -1.28 3.46
CA VAL A 219 7.66 -0.06 2.78
C VAL A 219 6.42 0.51 3.45
N TYR A 220 6.20 1.79 3.27
CA TYR A 220 5.03 2.53 3.78
C TYR A 220 4.78 2.28 5.28
N PRO A 221 5.77 2.60 6.17
CA PRO A 221 5.59 2.45 7.60
C PRO A 221 4.37 3.23 8.09
N MET A 222 3.64 2.65 9.02
CA MET A 222 2.48 3.29 9.64
C MET A 222 2.93 4.37 10.64
N PRO A 223 2.07 5.35 11.00
CA PRO A 223 2.35 6.29 12.09
C PRO A 223 2.79 5.62 13.40
N ARG A 224 2.28 4.43 13.71
CA ARG A 224 2.69 3.65 14.89
C ARG A 224 4.19 3.29 14.90
N ASN A 225 4.84 3.22 13.74
CA ASN A 225 6.28 2.96 13.64
C ASN A 225 7.13 4.08 14.24
N ILE A 226 6.58 5.27 14.36
CA ILE A 226 7.17 6.42 15.05
C ILE A 226 6.46 6.72 16.38
N GLY A 227 5.57 5.83 16.86
CA GLY A 227 4.88 5.92 18.14
C GLY A 227 3.60 6.73 18.12
N LEU A 228 2.95 6.92 16.96
CA LEU A 228 1.69 7.65 16.85
C LEU A 228 0.50 6.72 16.59
N THR A 229 -0.57 6.92 17.37
CA THR A 229 -1.90 6.44 17.03
C THR A 229 -2.74 7.63 16.59
N MET A 230 -3.39 7.52 15.42
CA MET A 230 -4.20 8.57 14.84
C MET A 230 -5.68 8.32 15.13
N GLU A 231 -6.48 9.40 15.16
CA GLU A 231 -7.94 9.29 15.18
C GLU A 231 -8.47 8.72 13.86
N ILE A 232 -9.63 8.05 13.88
CA ILE A 232 -10.21 7.41 12.69
C ILE A 232 -10.86 8.45 11.79
N ASP A 233 -11.70 9.34 12.36
CA ASP A 233 -12.50 10.32 11.61
C ASP A 233 -11.76 11.64 11.34
N ASN A 234 -10.54 11.76 11.85
CA ASN A 234 -9.59 12.82 11.52
C ASN A 234 -8.17 12.25 11.58
N ASP A 235 -7.76 11.58 10.55
CA ASP A 235 -6.57 10.73 10.50
C ASP A 235 -5.22 11.49 10.48
N LEU A 236 -5.25 12.81 10.67
CA LEU A 236 -4.08 13.63 11.02
C LEU A 236 -4.09 14.07 12.49
N MET A 237 -5.17 13.81 13.25
CA MET A 237 -5.26 14.11 14.67
C MET A 237 -4.61 12.99 15.50
N VAL A 238 -3.73 13.37 16.40
CA VAL A 238 -3.00 12.44 17.30
C VAL A 238 -3.90 12.00 18.45
N LYS A 239 -4.25 10.72 18.47
CA LYS A 239 -5.03 10.07 19.53
C LYS A 239 -4.18 9.63 20.71
N ALA A 240 -3.00 9.08 20.41
CA ALA A 240 -2.04 8.64 21.43
C ALA A 240 -0.60 8.77 20.95
N VAL A 241 0.31 9.00 21.89
CA VAL A 241 1.75 9.03 21.68
C VAL A 241 2.38 7.99 22.59
N GLU A 242 3.17 7.07 22.01
CA GLU A 242 3.87 6.04 22.76
C GLU A 242 5.06 6.64 23.52
N PRO A 243 5.14 6.47 24.87
CA PRO A 243 6.24 7.01 25.65
C PRO A 243 7.61 6.48 25.20
N GLY A 244 8.59 7.39 25.09
CA GLY A 244 9.94 7.08 24.64
C GLY A 244 10.09 6.84 23.13
N SER A 245 9.01 6.92 22.38
CA SER A 245 9.01 6.81 20.91
C SER A 245 9.69 8.00 20.21
N SER A 246 9.82 7.91 18.89
CA SER A 246 10.30 9.00 18.05
C SER A 246 9.39 10.24 18.15
N ALA A 247 8.08 10.03 18.13
CA ALA A 247 7.10 11.12 18.24
C ALA A 247 7.15 11.81 19.62
N ASP A 248 7.25 11.04 20.70
CA ASP A 248 7.36 11.56 22.07
C ASP A 248 8.65 12.40 22.23
N LYS A 249 9.80 11.84 21.82
CA LYS A 249 11.09 12.57 21.81
C LYS A 249 11.09 13.80 20.91
N GLY A 250 10.28 13.79 19.85
CA GLY A 250 10.08 14.90 18.92
C GLY A 250 9.14 15.98 19.47
N GLY A 251 8.48 15.75 20.63
CA GLY A 251 7.59 16.71 21.29
C GLY A 251 6.16 16.75 20.75
N ILE A 252 5.73 15.72 20.02
CA ILE A 252 4.32 15.55 19.61
C ILE A 252 3.48 15.17 20.83
N GLN A 253 2.26 15.71 20.90
CA GLN A 253 1.32 15.51 22.01
C GLN A 253 -0.04 15.01 21.52
N VAL A 254 -0.78 14.36 22.40
CA VAL A 254 -2.19 14.01 22.15
C VAL A 254 -2.99 15.29 21.86
N GLY A 255 -3.84 15.24 20.84
CA GLY A 255 -4.61 16.39 20.38
C GLY A 255 -3.89 17.29 19.38
N ASP A 256 -2.61 17.03 19.06
CA ASP A 256 -1.96 17.70 17.94
C ASP A 256 -2.55 17.23 16.60
N GLU A 257 -2.65 18.12 15.62
CA GLU A 257 -2.92 17.75 14.23
C GLU A 257 -1.63 17.88 13.42
N LEU A 258 -1.20 16.80 12.77
CA LEU A 258 -0.04 16.82 11.89
C LEU A 258 -0.31 17.73 10.69
N ALA A 259 0.55 18.73 10.46
CA ALA A 259 0.39 19.69 9.37
C ALA A 259 1.31 19.37 8.17
N TRP A 260 2.58 19.10 8.44
CA TRP A 260 3.55 18.70 7.42
C TRP A 260 4.70 17.87 8.03
N LEU A 261 5.33 17.04 7.19
CA LEU A 261 6.55 16.28 7.50
C LEU A 261 7.52 16.39 6.32
N GLU A 262 8.83 16.56 6.58
CA GLU A 262 9.89 16.68 5.57
C GLU A 262 9.59 17.68 4.44
N GLY A 263 8.81 18.72 4.76
CA GLY A 263 8.37 19.74 3.80
C GLY A 263 7.14 19.35 2.97
N ASP A 264 6.61 18.13 3.11
CA ASP A 264 5.37 17.71 2.47
C ASP A 264 4.17 18.03 3.37
N MET A 265 3.22 18.80 2.84
CA MET A 265 1.93 19.03 3.48
C MET A 265 1.14 17.71 3.52
N LEU A 266 0.36 17.50 4.55
CA LEU A 266 -0.36 16.26 4.75
C LEU A 266 -1.87 16.47 4.56
N THR A 267 -2.51 15.55 3.86
CA THR A 267 -3.98 15.50 3.76
C THR A 267 -4.56 14.34 4.56
N SER A 268 -3.78 13.25 4.71
CA SER A 268 -4.23 12.03 5.40
C SER A 268 -3.06 11.19 5.94
N THR A 269 -3.37 10.11 6.62
CA THR A 269 -2.39 9.07 7.03
C THR A 269 -1.61 8.50 5.85
N ALA A 270 -2.19 8.43 4.65
CA ALA A 270 -1.47 7.94 3.47
C ALA A 270 -0.30 8.87 3.08
N ASP A 271 -0.42 10.17 3.29
CA ASP A 271 0.70 11.11 3.10
C ASP A 271 1.77 10.94 4.19
N ILE A 272 1.37 10.68 5.44
CA ILE A 272 2.34 10.35 6.51
C ILE A 272 3.16 9.13 6.08
N GLN A 273 2.52 8.05 5.65
CA GLN A 273 3.19 6.84 5.17
C GLN A 273 4.11 7.11 3.97
N TRP A 274 3.68 7.97 3.05
CA TRP A 274 4.49 8.39 1.92
C TRP A 274 5.81 9.05 2.36
N VAL A 275 5.72 10.00 3.29
CA VAL A 275 6.91 10.66 3.85
C VAL A 275 7.78 9.66 4.60
N LEU A 276 7.20 8.84 5.48
CA LEU A 276 7.93 7.83 6.25
C LEU A 276 8.62 6.79 5.35
N ASN A 277 7.99 6.41 4.24
CA ASN A 277 8.60 5.51 3.26
C ASN A 277 9.89 6.08 2.65
N SER A 278 9.92 7.41 2.49
CA SER A 278 11.04 8.13 1.91
C SER A 278 12.08 8.60 2.93
N ALA A 279 11.73 8.63 4.21
CA ALA A 279 12.61 9.07 5.28
C ALA A 279 13.84 8.14 5.44
N PRO A 280 14.98 8.64 5.92
CA PRO A 280 16.17 7.82 6.14
C PRO A 280 15.97 6.81 7.29
N ASN A 281 16.76 5.74 7.31
CA ASN A 281 16.73 4.77 8.41
C ASN A 281 17.24 5.38 9.73
N GLU A 282 18.18 6.31 9.64
CA GLU A 282 18.75 7.03 10.78
C GLU A 282 18.78 8.53 10.49
N GLY A 283 18.58 9.36 11.53
CA GLY A 283 18.61 10.80 11.40
C GLY A 283 17.49 11.50 12.13
N ARG A 284 17.01 12.59 11.54
CA ARG A 284 15.93 13.41 12.12
C ARG A 284 14.94 13.78 11.03
N LEU A 285 13.66 13.63 11.31
CA LEU A 285 12.56 13.98 10.44
C LEU A 285 11.92 15.28 10.93
N PRO A 286 12.12 16.40 10.21
CA PRO A 286 11.48 17.68 10.55
C PRO A 286 9.99 17.64 10.20
N GLY A 287 9.20 18.35 11.01
CA GLY A 287 7.77 18.48 10.79
C GLY A 287 7.16 19.62 11.57
N ALA A 288 5.86 19.79 11.44
CA ALA A 288 5.08 20.65 12.29
C ALA A 288 3.70 20.07 12.57
N VAL A 289 3.19 20.42 13.73
CA VAL A 289 1.84 20.11 14.18
C VAL A 289 1.06 21.39 14.42
N ARG A 290 -0.25 21.32 14.32
CA ARG A 290 -1.17 22.36 14.77
C ARG A 290 -1.61 22.03 16.18
N ARG A 291 -1.19 22.85 17.15
CA ARG A 291 -1.52 22.73 18.58
C ARG A 291 -2.25 23.99 19.04
N ASN A 292 -3.49 23.84 19.50
CA ASN A 292 -4.32 24.99 19.91
C ASN A 292 -4.37 26.09 18.85
N GLY A 293 -4.54 25.71 17.57
CA GLY A 293 -4.59 26.63 16.43
C GLY A 293 -3.25 27.22 15.96
N LYS A 294 -2.14 26.95 16.68
CA LYS A 294 -0.80 27.46 16.36
C LYS A 294 0.06 26.37 15.74
N LEU A 295 0.89 26.75 14.76
CA LEU A 295 1.88 25.85 14.17
C LEU A 295 3.09 25.71 15.12
N VAL A 296 3.42 24.47 15.47
CA VAL A 296 4.55 24.13 16.35
C VAL A 296 5.49 23.21 15.60
N SER A 297 6.75 23.62 15.45
CA SER A 297 7.78 22.78 14.82
C SER A 297 8.13 21.60 15.71
N VAL A 298 8.34 20.44 15.09
CA VAL A 298 8.75 19.19 15.72
C VAL A 298 9.94 18.59 14.96
N LEU A 299 10.76 17.79 15.65
CA LEU A 299 11.92 17.15 15.05
C LEU A 299 12.06 15.73 15.60
N LEU A 300 11.61 14.73 14.82
CA LEU A 300 11.51 13.36 15.24
C LEU A 300 12.84 12.64 15.01
N PRO A 301 13.51 12.09 16.04
CA PRO A 301 14.70 11.28 15.88
C PRO A 301 14.31 9.92 15.27
N LEU A 302 15.01 9.50 14.21
CA LEU A 302 14.84 8.21 13.56
C LEU A 302 16.07 7.35 13.80
N GLY A 303 15.88 6.06 14.08
CA GLY A 303 16.98 5.12 14.27
C GLY A 303 16.52 3.71 14.58
N GLY A 304 17.45 2.76 14.51
CA GLY A 304 17.13 1.35 14.68
C GLY A 304 16.25 0.79 13.56
N ASP A 305 15.42 -0.16 13.90
CA ASP A 305 14.52 -0.86 12.96
C ASP A 305 13.13 -0.19 12.83
N TRP A 306 13.06 1.13 12.96
CA TRP A 306 11.79 1.85 13.01
C TRP A 306 10.88 1.63 11.79
N LYS A 307 11.43 1.30 10.61
CA LYS A 307 10.64 0.97 9.40
C LYS A 307 10.04 -0.43 9.42
N LYS A 308 10.44 -1.29 10.34
CA LYS A 308 9.95 -2.65 10.43
C LYS A 308 8.43 -2.66 10.59
N SER A 309 7.74 -3.25 9.65
CA SER A 309 6.29 -3.22 9.56
C SER A 309 5.72 -4.59 9.18
N ASP A 310 4.43 -4.78 9.42
CA ASP A 310 3.73 -5.97 8.96
C ASP A 310 3.64 -5.97 7.43
N ILE A 311 4.30 -6.94 6.81
CA ILE A 311 4.21 -7.20 5.36
C ILE A 311 3.28 -8.37 5.05
N GLY A 312 2.73 -9.01 6.05
CA GLY A 312 1.92 -10.22 5.92
C GLY A 312 0.65 -10.01 5.09
N TRP A 313 0.07 -8.84 5.08
CA TRP A 313 -1.11 -8.50 4.29
C TRP A 313 -0.79 -8.10 2.83
N ARG A 314 0.47 -7.73 2.53
CA ARG A 314 0.86 -7.22 1.22
C ARG A 314 0.81 -8.31 0.16
N ALA A 315 0.07 -8.09 -0.90
CA ALA A 315 -0.02 -9.04 -2.01
C ALA A 315 1.36 -9.25 -2.67
N SER A 316 2.18 -8.20 -2.76
CA SER A 316 3.55 -8.28 -3.26
C SER A 316 4.47 -9.15 -2.38
N SER A 317 4.10 -9.42 -1.13
CA SER A 317 4.84 -10.30 -0.24
C SER A 317 4.58 -11.79 -0.49
N TRP A 318 3.55 -12.15 -1.25
CA TRP A 318 3.14 -13.55 -1.51
C TRP A 318 4.05 -14.30 -2.47
N TYR A 319 5.03 -13.64 -2.99
CA TYR A 319 6.00 -14.17 -3.92
C TYR A 319 6.92 -15.22 -3.27
N GLY A 320 7.25 -16.27 -3.99
CA GLY A 320 8.04 -17.38 -3.45
C GLY A 320 7.22 -18.27 -2.52
N LEU A 321 7.79 -18.71 -1.40
CA LEU A 321 7.20 -19.71 -0.50
C LEU A 321 5.76 -19.39 -0.07
N ARG A 322 5.44 -18.11 0.15
CA ARG A 322 4.09 -17.74 0.57
C ARG A 322 3.01 -17.94 -0.50
N GLN A 323 3.36 -18.11 -1.75
CA GLN A 323 2.36 -18.43 -2.79
C GLN A 323 1.62 -19.76 -2.56
N GLY A 324 1.94 -20.49 -1.52
CA GLY A 324 1.30 -21.76 -1.22
C GLY A 324 0.98 -21.97 0.24
N VAL A 325 1.41 -21.11 1.16
CA VAL A 325 1.30 -21.35 2.60
C VAL A 325 0.79 -20.10 3.32
N LYS A 326 -0.16 -20.29 4.22
CA LYS A 326 -0.53 -19.30 5.24
C LYS A 326 0.11 -19.66 6.55
N PHE A 327 0.90 -18.76 7.12
CA PHE A 327 1.47 -18.90 8.45
C PHE A 327 0.73 -18.00 9.44
N GLU A 328 0.70 -18.44 10.69
CA GLU A 328 0.26 -17.61 11.83
C GLU A 328 1.16 -17.89 13.03
N PRO A 329 1.45 -16.90 13.88
CA PRO A 329 2.16 -17.14 15.12
C PRO A 329 1.41 -18.14 15.99
N LEU A 330 2.12 -19.09 16.59
CA LEU A 330 1.54 -20.00 17.58
C LEU A 330 1.32 -19.22 18.89
N PRO A 331 0.10 -19.24 19.48
CA PRO A 331 -0.17 -18.57 20.75
C PRO A 331 0.76 -19.03 21.88
N ALA A 332 1.10 -18.13 22.81
CA ALA A 332 2.03 -18.39 23.91
C ALA A 332 1.66 -19.63 24.74
N GLU A 333 0.36 -19.80 25.06
CA GLU A 333 -0.13 -20.97 25.77
C GLU A 333 0.10 -22.29 25.01
N GLU A 334 -0.03 -22.26 23.68
CA GLU A 334 0.24 -23.43 22.83
C GLU A 334 1.73 -23.70 22.68
N LYS A 335 2.58 -22.65 22.64
CA LYS A 335 4.05 -22.80 22.71
C LYS A 335 4.43 -23.55 24.00
N LYS A 336 3.93 -23.08 25.15
CA LYS A 336 4.21 -23.68 26.46
C LYS A 336 3.79 -25.15 26.54
N LYS A 337 2.57 -25.50 26.06
CA LYS A 337 2.09 -26.90 26.01
C LYS A 337 2.98 -27.81 25.19
N ARG A 338 3.65 -27.28 24.16
CA ARG A 338 4.53 -28.02 23.24
C ARG A 338 5.99 -27.96 23.60
N GLY A 339 6.34 -27.35 24.76
CA GLY A 339 7.72 -27.20 25.21
C GLY A 339 8.56 -26.29 24.31
N ILE A 340 7.93 -25.30 23.64
CA ILE A 340 8.59 -24.29 22.83
C ILE A 340 8.76 -23.04 23.69
N GLY A 341 9.98 -22.50 23.76
CA GLY A 341 10.30 -21.29 24.51
C GLY A 341 9.60 -20.04 23.96
N GLU A 342 9.39 -19.05 24.83
CA GLU A 342 8.75 -17.79 24.41
C GLU A 342 9.55 -17.10 23.28
N ASP A 343 10.88 -17.12 23.40
CA ASP A 343 11.82 -16.52 22.45
C ASP A 343 12.20 -17.46 21.29
N GLU A 344 11.48 -18.57 21.10
CA GLU A 344 11.70 -19.50 20.00
C GLU A 344 10.70 -19.28 18.87
N LEU A 345 11.14 -19.57 17.65
CA LEU A 345 10.30 -19.55 16.45
C LEU A 345 9.16 -20.57 16.59
N ALA A 346 7.94 -20.14 16.36
CA ALA A 346 6.78 -21.01 16.24
C ALA A 346 5.72 -20.39 15.32
N LEU A 347 5.77 -20.78 14.06
CA LEU A 347 4.79 -20.39 13.05
C LEU A 347 3.98 -21.61 12.60
N VAL A 348 2.67 -21.58 12.83
CA VAL A 348 1.79 -22.68 12.44
C VAL A 348 1.33 -22.53 10.99
N VAL A 349 1.41 -23.61 10.22
CA VAL A 349 0.84 -23.72 8.87
C VAL A 349 -0.67 -23.81 8.97
N LYS A 350 -1.38 -22.71 8.71
CA LYS A 350 -2.84 -22.64 8.77
C LYS A 350 -3.52 -23.21 7.54
N GLY A 351 -2.86 -23.16 6.42
CA GLY A 351 -3.41 -23.70 5.17
C GLY A 351 -2.41 -23.70 4.03
N LEU A 352 -2.70 -24.53 3.07
CA LEU A 352 -2.03 -24.62 1.78
C LEU A 352 -3.01 -24.17 0.69
N PHE A 353 -2.60 -23.27 -0.20
CA PHE A 353 -3.49 -22.68 -1.18
C PHE A 353 -2.82 -22.35 -2.51
N GLY A 354 -3.64 -21.99 -3.51
CA GLY A 354 -3.17 -21.51 -4.80
C GLY A 354 -2.29 -22.54 -5.55
N LYS A 355 -1.53 -22.06 -6.53
CA LYS A 355 -0.65 -22.88 -7.37
C LYS A 355 0.59 -23.41 -6.62
N GLY A 356 0.97 -22.75 -5.54
CA GLY A 356 2.12 -23.13 -4.72
C GLY A 356 1.79 -24.22 -3.68
N GLY A 357 0.55 -24.31 -3.21
CA GLY A 357 0.13 -25.27 -2.19
C GLY A 357 0.52 -26.72 -2.49
N PRO A 358 0.22 -27.25 -3.68
CA PRO A 358 0.65 -28.61 -4.08
C PRO A 358 2.17 -28.81 -4.07
N LYS A 359 2.95 -27.79 -4.43
CA LYS A 359 4.42 -27.87 -4.42
C LYS A 359 4.96 -27.94 -2.99
N VAL A 360 4.44 -27.11 -2.10
CA VAL A 360 4.82 -27.13 -0.67
C VAL A 360 4.40 -28.44 -0.01
N GLN A 361 3.22 -28.96 -0.35
CA GLN A 361 2.74 -30.25 0.13
C GLN A 361 3.63 -31.40 -0.35
N ALA A 362 4.07 -31.36 -1.61
CA ALA A 362 5.00 -32.35 -2.17
C ALA A 362 6.37 -32.32 -1.46
N ALA A 363 6.79 -31.17 -0.95
CA ALA A 363 7.98 -31.03 -0.10
C ALA A 363 7.77 -31.53 1.34
N GLY A 364 6.58 -32.01 1.68
CA GLY A 364 6.27 -32.64 2.98
C GLY A 364 5.57 -31.76 4.00
N ILE A 365 5.39 -30.46 3.74
CA ILE A 365 4.67 -29.53 4.63
C ILE A 365 3.18 -29.87 4.64
N ARG A 366 2.57 -29.86 5.82
CA ARG A 366 1.14 -30.14 6.03
C ARG A 366 0.50 -29.04 6.86
N GLN A 367 -0.82 -28.92 6.75
CA GLN A 367 -1.58 -28.07 7.66
C GLN A 367 -1.39 -28.52 9.11
N ASN A 368 -1.29 -27.55 10.02
CA ASN A 368 -1.00 -27.68 11.44
C ASN A 368 0.44 -28.08 11.80
N ASP A 369 1.36 -28.20 10.83
CA ASP A 369 2.79 -28.23 11.15
C ASP A 369 3.18 -26.90 11.82
N VAL A 370 4.07 -26.95 12.77
CA VAL A 370 4.65 -25.74 13.39
C VAL A 370 6.11 -25.64 12.97
N ILE A 371 6.45 -24.56 12.25
CA ILE A 371 7.84 -24.26 11.90
C ILE A 371 8.55 -23.79 13.19
N VAL A 372 9.57 -24.50 13.62
CA VAL A 372 10.34 -24.20 14.85
C VAL A 372 11.79 -23.83 14.57
N ALA A 373 12.25 -24.04 13.34
CA ALA A 373 13.53 -23.49 12.86
C ALA A 373 13.51 -23.29 11.34
N VAL A 374 14.27 -22.31 10.87
CA VAL A 374 14.58 -22.06 9.46
C VAL A 374 16.09 -21.97 9.29
N ASP A 375 16.67 -22.86 8.49
CA ASP A 375 18.13 -23.00 8.29
C ASP A 375 18.92 -23.04 9.61
N GLY A 376 18.35 -23.72 10.62
CA GLY A 376 18.90 -23.83 11.95
C GLY A 376 18.68 -22.64 12.88
N LYS A 377 18.09 -21.54 12.41
CA LYS A 377 17.71 -20.40 13.25
C LYS A 377 16.42 -20.73 14.00
N THR A 378 16.44 -20.60 15.32
CA THR A 378 15.32 -20.91 16.24
C THR A 378 14.75 -19.69 16.94
N GLY A 379 15.36 -18.51 16.83
CA GLY A 379 14.90 -17.29 17.47
C GLY A 379 13.50 -16.87 17.02
N ALA A 380 12.72 -16.29 17.93
CA ALA A 380 11.37 -15.84 17.65
C ALA A 380 11.34 -14.87 16.46
N MET A 381 10.40 -15.11 15.54
CA MET A 381 10.11 -14.25 14.41
C MET A 381 8.60 -14.11 14.25
N THR A 382 8.14 -12.94 13.91
CA THR A 382 6.80 -12.74 13.37
C THR A 382 6.72 -13.34 11.96
N GLU A 383 5.51 -13.53 11.41
CA GLU A 383 5.35 -13.95 10.01
C GLU A 383 6.11 -13.01 9.04
N SER A 384 6.03 -11.70 9.28
CA SER A 384 6.70 -10.70 8.44
C SER A 384 8.21 -10.81 8.49
N GLU A 385 8.80 -10.98 9.67
CA GLU A 385 10.25 -11.19 9.84
C GLU A 385 10.73 -12.47 9.18
N PHE A 386 9.99 -13.53 9.35
CA PHE A 386 10.25 -14.81 8.69
C PHE A 386 10.23 -14.68 7.15
N LEU A 387 9.23 -14.00 6.60
CA LEU A 387 9.14 -13.76 5.15
C LEU A 387 10.29 -12.88 4.63
N VAL A 388 10.70 -11.88 5.41
CA VAL A 388 11.85 -11.02 5.08
C VAL A 388 13.15 -11.82 5.15
N ASP A 389 13.36 -12.62 6.19
CA ASP A 389 14.55 -13.47 6.35
C ASP A 389 14.69 -14.44 5.17
N LEU A 390 13.61 -15.11 4.79
CA LEU A 390 13.60 -16.01 3.65
C LEU A 390 14.03 -15.31 2.36
N ARG A 391 13.52 -14.11 2.09
CA ARG A 391 13.77 -13.40 0.84
C ARG A 391 15.15 -12.78 0.73
N LEU A 392 15.70 -12.34 1.86
CA LEU A 392 17.02 -11.73 1.88
C LEU A 392 18.15 -12.78 1.86
N ASN A 393 17.89 -13.99 2.38
CA ASN A 393 18.90 -15.03 2.50
C ASN A 393 18.84 -16.10 1.40
N HIS A 394 17.77 -16.12 0.58
CA HIS A 394 17.59 -17.10 -0.49
C HIS A 394 17.24 -16.45 -1.81
N GLY A 395 17.77 -17.00 -2.89
CA GLY A 395 17.42 -16.66 -4.27
C GLY A 395 16.31 -17.55 -4.84
N PRO A 396 15.82 -17.22 -6.04
CA PRO A 396 14.94 -18.11 -6.80
C PRO A 396 15.66 -19.41 -7.11
N LYS A 397 14.98 -20.55 -6.95
CA LYS A 397 15.49 -21.91 -7.12
C LYS A 397 16.36 -22.43 -5.96
N ASP A 398 16.62 -21.65 -4.93
CA ASP A 398 17.21 -22.18 -3.71
C ASP A 398 16.22 -23.08 -2.98
N SER A 399 16.72 -23.80 -1.99
CA SER A 399 15.92 -24.58 -1.07
C SER A 399 16.16 -24.08 0.35
N VAL A 400 15.11 -24.07 1.14
CA VAL A 400 15.15 -23.70 2.55
C VAL A 400 14.94 -24.93 3.42
N LYS A 401 15.72 -25.08 4.48
CA LYS A 401 15.56 -26.16 5.44
C LYS A 401 14.66 -25.71 6.58
N PHE A 402 13.49 -26.34 6.73
CA PHE A 402 12.62 -26.15 7.87
C PHE A 402 12.75 -27.31 8.85
N THR A 403 12.88 -26.98 10.14
CA THR A 403 12.57 -27.92 11.19
C THR A 403 11.13 -27.68 11.62
N ILE A 404 10.29 -28.69 11.47
CA ILE A 404 8.87 -28.63 11.85
C ILE A 404 8.61 -29.49 13.07
N LEU A 405 7.58 -29.11 13.82
CA LEU A 405 6.97 -29.94 14.87
C LEU A 405 5.61 -30.41 14.32
N ARG A 406 5.46 -31.74 14.16
CA ARG A 406 4.23 -32.40 13.75
C ARG A 406 3.75 -33.33 14.88
N GLY A 407 2.70 -32.95 15.57
CA GLY A 407 2.42 -33.52 16.90
C GLY A 407 3.60 -33.24 17.84
N ASP A 408 4.20 -34.30 18.40
CA ASP A 408 5.37 -34.20 19.29
C ASP A 408 6.69 -34.54 18.57
N GLN A 409 6.65 -34.80 17.26
CA GLN A 409 7.84 -35.21 16.49
C GLN A 409 8.44 -34.04 15.73
N ARG A 410 9.74 -33.82 15.93
CA ARG A 410 10.54 -32.89 15.12
C ARG A 410 10.98 -33.59 13.81
N GLN A 411 10.85 -32.88 12.69
CA GLN A 411 11.26 -33.36 11.36
C GLN A 411 11.92 -32.22 10.59
N ASP A 412 12.97 -32.57 9.86
CA ASP A 412 13.61 -31.64 8.92
C ASP A 412 13.05 -31.85 7.51
N LEU A 413 12.63 -30.76 6.88
CA LEU A 413 12.10 -30.76 5.52
C LEU A 413 12.90 -29.75 4.69
N THR A 414 13.21 -30.13 3.46
CA THR A 414 13.82 -29.22 2.47
C THR A 414 12.76 -28.80 1.48
N VAL A 415 12.46 -27.50 1.46
CA VAL A 415 11.40 -26.92 0.64
C VAL A 415 12.03 -26.05 -0.45
N PRO A 416 11.82 -26.36 -1.74
CA PRO A 416 12.32 -25.53 -2.82
C PRO A 416 11.56 -24.20 -2.88
N LEU A 417 12.28 -23.13 -3.21
CA LEU A 417 11.72 -21.81 -3.53
C LEU A 417 11.54 -21.68 -5.05
N TRP A 418 10.56 -20.89 -5.50
CA TRP A 418 10.23 -20.69 -6.92
C TRP A 418 9.70 -19.29 -7.23
#